data_34bc0acdf1c3a6c5d7f19f90bcfd03e9
#
_entry.id   34bc0acdf1c3a6c5d7f19f90bcfd03e9
#
_cell.length_a   1.000
_cell.length_b   1.000
_cell.length_c   1.000
_cell.angle_alpha   90.00
_cell.angle_beta   90.00
_cell.angle_gamma   90.00
#
_symmetry.space_group_name_H-M   'P 1'
#
loop_
_entity.id
_entity.type
_entity.pdbx_description
1 polymer ?
#
loop_
_entity_poly.entity_id
_entity_poly.type
_entity_poly.pdbx_seq_one_letter_code
_entity_poly.pdbx_strand_id
1 'polypeptide(L)'
;MQRIIFFTATLLALSQGLTAQQQKDTLQSAPADTIVPHKRSFFPLPVLGYSPEKGLEIGAAMLYSFYTSKDPLLRNSTINLIPAITTEHQLKIDLKTDIWTDANNWHFKSNLRYHDFPINFYGLGDTTRKAGATLLDNKRYKVQLEAEHRIGGHFYAGLSLLFQQDDYKARESKGVYPDMSLVDKDGGHVTFIGATGIFDNRDNQNYTRSGTWVRLNISYAPGFLSKHELWKIDGQLRHFIPISPKSTVGFNGLFNSLQGSRLPFYLLPEMGNDLMMRGYYTGRYRDQNYLAGQVEYRYFLNPKIPINIWFVHMQPKFALAAFGASGAVFNNKNIAMSHFKPSYGLGVRWFYDEGARLTMRIDYAWGEKRSGEQRQSGLYLSLAEAF
;
A
#
# COMPACT_ATOMS: atom_id res chain seq x y z
N MET A 1 31.18 -24.62 3.18
CA MET A 1 31.02 -24.46 1.71
C MET A 1 30.31 -25.69 1.17
N GLN A 2 29.04 -25.57 0.82
CA GLN A 2 28.14 -26.52 0.13
C GLN A 2 26.74 -26.44 0.79
N ARG A 3 25.88 -25.53 0.28
CA ARG A 3 24.40 -25.57 0.31
C ARG A 3 23.79 -24.24 -0.13
N ILE A 4 24.26 -23.70 -1.27
CA ILE A 4 23.63 -22.56 -1.98
C ILE A 4 23.62 -22.91 -3.48
N ILE A 5 22.99 -23.97 -3.87
CA ILE A 5 22.66 -24.27 -5.27
C ILE A 5 21.42 -25.18 -5.27
N PHE A 6 20.23 -24.60 -5.00
CA PHE A 6 18.97 -25.32 -5.29
C PHE A 6 17.75 -24.39 -5.46
N PHE A 7 17.95 -23.08 -5.61
CA PHE A 7 16.82 -22.16 -5.81
C PHE A 7 16.76 -21.51 -7.21
N THR A 8 17.69 -21.81 -8.09
CA THR A 8 17.75 -21.25 -9.45
C THR A 8 17.22 -22.16 -10.56
N ALA A 9 16.82 -23.39 -10.26
CA ALA A 9 16.40 -24.36 -11.26
C ALA A 9 14.89 -24.50 -11.44
N THR A 10 14.05 -23.92 -10.59
CA THR A 10 12.59 -24.09 -10.65
C THR A 10 11.85 -22.97 -11.38
N LEU A 11 12.52 -21.90 -11.75
CA LEU A 11 11.90 -20.81 -12.52
C LEU A 11 12.03 -20.95 -14.04
N LEU A 12 12.81 -21.88 -14.55
CA LEU A 12 13.02 -22.11 -16.00
C LEU A 12 12.18 -23.26 -16.57
N ALA A 13 11.44 -24.00 -15.76
CA ALA A 13 10.64 -25.16 -16.21
C ALA A 13 9.16 -24.86 -16.54
N LEU A 14 8.72 -23.60 -16.43
CA LEU A 14 7.34 -23.19 -16.72
C LEU A 14 7.17 -22.47 -18.07
N SER A 15 8.19 -22.43 -18.92
CA SER A 15 8.14 -21.76 -20.22
C SER A 15 7.97 -22.68 -21.44
N GLN A 16 7.80 -23.98 -21.27
CA GLN A 16 7.58 -24.89 -22.40
C GLN A 16 6.34 -25.76 -22.12
N GLY A 17 5.20 -25.38 -22.67
CA GLY A 17 4.03 -26.23 -22.69
C GLY A 17 2.67 -25.55 -22.74
N LEU A 18 2.50 -24.52 -23.56
CA LEU A 18 1.16 -24.08 -23.97
C LEU A 18 1.17 -23.69 -25.44
N THR A 19 1.24 -24.70 -26.31
CA THR A 19 0.71 -24.58 -27.66
C THR A 19 -0.80 -24.51 -27.53
N ALA A 20 -1.34 -23.31 -27.60
CA ALA A 20 -2.77 -23.06 -27.59
C ALA A 20 -3.40 -23.67 -28.83
N GLN A 21 -4.19 -24.69 -28.62
CA GLN A 21 -5.22 -25.12 -29.55
C GLN A 21 -6.20 -23.96 -29.71
N GLN A 22 -6.29 -23.41 -30.91
CA GLN A 22 -7.32 -22.43 -31.27
C GLN A 22 -8.70 -23.12 -31.19
N GLN A 23 -9.32 -23.04 -30.08
CA GLN A 23 -10.75 -23.27 -29.96
C GLN A 23 -11.42 -21.92 -30.24
N LYS A 24 -12.01 -21.80 -31.45
CA LYS A 24 -12.99 -20.78 -31.78
C LYS A 24 -14.26 -21.07 -30.97
N ASP A 25 -14.26 -20.75 -29.74
CA ASP A 25 -15.49 -20.57 -28.99
C ASP A 25 -15.89 -19.11 -29.10
N THR A 26 -17.04 -18.88 -29.71
CA THR A 26 -17.80 -17.65 -29.67
C THR A 26 -18.12 -17.31 -28.21
N LEU A 27 -17.14 -16.83 -27.50
CA LEU A 27 -17.37 -16.05 -26.29
C LEU A 27 -18.17 -14.82 -26.74
N GLN A 28 -19.48 -14.86 -26.47
CA GLN A 28 -20.27 -13.65 -26.48
C GLN A 28 -19.48 -12.59 -25.73
N SER A 29 -18.95 -11.62 -26.47
CA SER A 29 -18.30 -10.46 -25.94
C SER A 29 -19.15 -9.93 -24.78
N ALA A 30 -18.55 -9.85 -23.59
CA ALA A 30 -19.07 -9.00 -22.55
C ALA A 30 -19.45 -7.67 -23.23
N PRO A 31 -20.59 -7.05 -22.89
CA PRO A 31 -21.08 -5.86 -23.59
C PRO A 31 -19.90 -4.92 -23.78
N ALA A 32 -19.63 -4.57 -25.05
CA ALA A 32 -18.55 -3.70 -25.46
C ALA A 32 -18.49 -2.57 -24.42
N ASP A 33 -17.33 -2.40 -23.79
CA ASP A 33 -17.12 -1.33 -22.83
C ASP A 33 -17.59 -0.07 -23.52
N THR A 34 -18.75 0.41 -23.11
CA THR A 34 -19.26 1.69 -23.57
C THR A 34 -18.15 2.65 -23.20
N ILE A 35 -17.53 3.31 -24.19
CA ILE A 35 -16.46 4.28 -23.96
C ILE A 35 -17.05 5.28 -23.00
N VAL A 36 -16.79 5.10 -21.70
CA VAL A 36 -17.27 6.02 -20.67
C VAL A 36 -16.47 7.28 -20.88
N PRO A 37 -17.14 8.42 -21.19
CA PRO A 37 -16.41 9.64 -21.45
C PRO A 37 -15.49 9.96 -20.27
N HIS A 38 -14.25 10.33 -20.55
CA HIS A 38 -13.25 10.75 -19.56
C HIS A 38 -13.77 11.97 -18.79
N LYS A 39 -14.48 11.75 -17.70
CA LYS A 39 -15.02 12.81 -16.85
C LYS A 39 -14.06 13.09 -15.71
N ARG A 40 -13.98 14.37 -15.35
CA ARG A 40 -13.37 14.77 -14.09
C ARG A 40 -14.35 14.46 -12.96
N SER A 41 -13.86 13.95 -11.84
CA SER A 41 -14.68 13.75 -10.66
C SER A 41 -13.97 14.32 -9.43
N PHE A 42 -14.77 14.92 -8.54
CA PHE A 42 -14.29 15.39 -7.24
C PHE A 42 -15.18 14.76 -6.17
N PHE A 43 -14.53 14.04 -5.25
CA PHE A 43 -15.23 13.28 -4.23
C PHE A 43 -14.70 13.65 -2.84
N PRO A 44 -15.35 14.59 -2.13
CA PRO A 44 -15.02 14.91 -0.76
C PRO A 44 -15.74 13.97 0.20
N LEU A 45 -14.99 13.46 1.19
CA LEU A 45 -15.53 12.66 2.29
C LEU A 45 -15.12 13.26 3.63
N PRO A 46 -16.04 13.38 4.61
CA PRO A 46 -15.64 13.69 5.97
C PRO A 46 -14.83 12.52 6.56
N VAL A 47 -13.79 12.86 7.31
CA VAL A 47 -13.00 11.91 8.11
C VAL A 47 -13.32 12.18 9.57
N LEU A 48 -13.82 11.15 10.25
CA LEU A 48 -14.08 11.18 11.68
C LEU A 48 -13.43 9.94 12.30
N GLY A 49 -12.72 10.15 13.37
CA GLY A 49 -12.05 9.07 14.09
C GLY A 49 -11.97 9.38 15.58
N TYR A 50 -11.79 8.36 16.38
CA TYR A 50 -11.53 8.50 17.80
C TYR A 50 -10.56 7.42 18.26
N SER A 51 -9.57 7.83 19.05
CA SER A 51 -8.79 6.90 19.85
C SER A 51 -8.36 7.59 21.15
N PRO A 52 -8.13 6.85 22.24
CA PRO A 52 -7.72 7.44 23.51
C PRO A 52 -6.45 8.29 23.40
N GLU A 53 -5.54 7.95 22.51
CA GLU A 53 -4.25 8.62 22.32
C GLU A 53 -4.35 9.92 21.52
N LYS A 54 -5.41 10.06 20.71
CA LYS A 54 -5.60 11.17 19.76
C LYS A 54 -6.80 12.05 20.11
N GLY A 55 -7.70 11.56 20.95
CA GLY A 55 -9.00 12.16 21.11
C GLY A 55 -9.86 12.02 19.85
N LEU A 56 -10.71 12.99 19.57
CA LEU A 56 -11.53 13.06 18.37
C LEU A 56 -10.70 13.60 17.19
N GLU A 57 -10.62 12.85 16.11
CA GLU A 57 -10.01 13.25 14.83
C GLU A 57 -11.12 13.73 13.87
N ILE A 58 -10.96 14.94 13.33
CA ILE A 58 -11.87 15.55 12.37
C ILE A 58 -11.04 15.96 11.15
N GLY A 59 -11.51 15.61 9.96
CA GLY A 59 -10.81 15.92 8.74
C GLY A 59 -11.68 15.78 7.50
N ALA A 60 -11.04 15.85 6.34
CA ALA A 60 -11.65 15.58 5.05
C ALA A 60 -10.69 14.75 4.18
N ALA A 61 -11.25 13.81 3.42
CA ALA A 61 -10.52 13.14 2.35
C ALA A 61 -11.08 13.67 1.02
N MET A 62 -10.26 14.37 0.25
CA MET A 62 -10.61 14.98 -1.02
C MET A 62 -9.90 14.24 -2.15
N LEU A 63 -10.66 13.54 -2.98
CA LEU A 63 -10.16 12.88 -4.17
C LEU A 63 -10.58 13.65 -5.42
N TYR A 64 -9.61 14.08 -6.20
CA TYR A 64 -9.81 14.64 -7.53
C TYR A 64 -9.26 13.69 -8.58
N SER A 65 -10.10 13.27 -9.50
CA SER A 65 -9.82 12.34 -10.57
C SER A 65 -9.99 13.05 -11.91
N PHE A 66 -9.02 12.90 -12.82
CA PHE A 66 -9.02 13.57 -14.11
C PHE A 66 -8.17 12.82 -15.14
N TYR A 67 -8.27 13.29 -16.40
CA TYR A 67 -7.45 12.80 -17.52
C TYR A 67 -6.73 13.99 -18.13
N THR A 68 -5.46 13.83 -18.46
CA THR A 68 -4.61 14.90 -19.00
C THR A 68 -4.84 15.12 -20.51
N SER A 69 -5.47 14.18 -21.20
CA SER A 69 -5.89 14.32 -22.61
C SER A 69 -7.21 13.59 -22.87
N LYS A 70 -7.70 13.66 -24.12
CA LYS A 70 -8.92 12.96 -24.57
C LYS A 70 -8.66 11.57 -25.14
N ASP A 71 -7.42 11.09 -25.08
CA ASP A 71 -7.07 9.75 -25.55
C ASP A 71 -7.82 8.69 -24.73
N PRO A 72 -8.66 7.84 -25.34
CA PRO A 72 -9.44 6.83 -24.61
C PRO A 72 -8.60 5.77 -23.91
N LEU A 73 -7.32 5.62 -24.28
CA LEU A 73 -6.38 4.68 -23.67
C LEU A 73 -5.59 5.31 -22.51
N LEU A 74 -5.77 6.62 -22.28
CA LEU A 74 -5.07 7.31 -21.21
C LEU A 74 -5.54 6.84 -19.85
N ARG A 75 -4.58 6.53 -18.99
CA ARG A 75 -4.85 6.18 -17.60
C ARG A 75 -5.37 7.37 -16.81
N ASN A 76 -6.23 7.08 -15.86
CA ASN A 76 -6.79 8.06 -14.95
C ASN A 76 -5.70 8.64 -14.04
N SER A 77 -5.70 9.94 -13.87
CA SER A 77 -4.85 10.66 -12.92
C SER A 77 -5.62 11.02 -11.66
N THR A 78 -4.96 10.98 -10.49
CA THR A 78 -5.60 11.28 -9.22
C THR A 78 -4.76 12.21 -8.34
N ILE A 79 -5.45 13.07 -7.59
CA ILE A 79 -4.89 13.89 -6.53
C ILE A 79 -5.72 13.60 -5.26
N ASN A 80 -5.07 13.12 -4.22
CA ASN A 80 -5.68 12.82 -2.93
C ASN A 80 -5.11 13.73 -1.86
N LEU A 81 -5.95 14.54 -1.23
CA LEU A 81 -5.57 15.41 -0.13
C LEU A 81 -6.37 15.02 1.13
N ILE A 82 -5.68 14.72 2.21
CA ILE A 82 -6.30 14.29 3.48
C ILE A 82 -5.73 15.13 4.62
N PRO A 83 -6.30 16.32 4.89
CA PRO A 83 -6.05 17.05 6.12
C PRO A 83 -6.92 16.51 7.26
N ALA A 84 -6.36 16.42 8.46
CA ALA A 84 -7.09 16.10 9.68
C ALA A 84 -6.44 16.76 10.90
N ILE A 85 -7.28 17.15 11.86
CA ILE A 85 -6.88 17.68 13.16
C ILE A 85 -7.52 16.85 14.29
N THR A 86 -6.95 16.90 15.48
CA THR A 86 -7.52 16.23 16.64
C THR A 86 -7.78 17.20 17.80
N THR A 87 -8.59 16.76 18.75
CA THR A 87 -8.82 17.53 19.99
C THR A 87 -7.58 17.64 20.86
N GLU A 88 -6.55 16.80 20.63
CA GLU A 88 -5.23 16.88 21.26
C GLU A 88 -4.24 17.78 20.50
N HIS A 89 -4.75 18.72 19.67
CA HIS A 89 -3.98 19.67 18.87
C HIS A 89 -2.96 19.04 17.90
N GLN A 90 -3.25 17.84 17.40
CA GLN A 90 -2.43 17.13 16.42
C GLN A 90 -2.90 17.48 15.00
N LEU A 91 -1.96 17.55 14.06
CA LEU A 91 -2.22 17.88 12.66
C LEU A 91 -1.64 16.80 11.73
N LYS A 92 -2.44 16.42 10.75
CA LYS A 92 -2.05 15.52 9.69
C LYS A 92 -2.42 16.11 8.35
N ILE A 93 -1.48 16.12 7.41
CA ILE A 93 -1.72 16.49 6.00
C ILE A 93 -1.02 15.46 5.14
N ASP A 94 -1.80 14.70 4.36
CA ASP A 94 -1.30 13.80 3.32
C ASP A 94 -1.76 14.30 1.95
N LEU A 95 -0.83 14.59 1.06
CA LEU A 95 -1.08 14.87 -0.35
C LEU A 95 -0.39 13.81 -1.20
N LYS A 96 -1.18 13.05 -1.94
CA LYS A 96 -0.69 12.05 -2.88
C LYS A 96 -1.16 12.36 -4.27
N THR A 97 -0.29 12.27 -5.24
CA THR A 97 -0.63 12.39 -6.66
C THR A 97 -0.18 11.16 -7.44
N ASP A 98 -0.94 10.81 -8.46
CA ASP A 98 -0.64 9.77 -9.44
C ASP A 98 -1.09 10.33 -10.79
N ILE A 99 -0.15 10.81 -11.60
CA ILE A 99 -0.43 11.61 -12.81
C ILE A 99 0.17 10.94 -14.03
N TRP A 100 -0.70 10.64 -14.99
CA TRP A 100 -0.37 10.08 -16.29
C TRP A 100 -0.48 11.14 -17.39
N THR A 101 0.51 11.22 -18.26
CA THR A 101 0.54 12.20 -19.34
C THR A 101 0.90 11.55 -20.67
N ASP A 102 0.60 12.26 -21.76
CA ASP A 102 1.09 11.98 -23.12
C ASP A 102 0.97 10.49 -23.49
N ALA A 103 -0.26 10.02 -23.68
CA ALA A 103 -0.56 8.62 -24.06
C ALA A 103 0.11 7.59 -23.13
N ASN A 104 0.17 7.87 -21.83
CA ASN A 104 0.85 7.06 -20.79
C ASN A 104 2.37 6.96 -20.96
N ASN A 105 3.03 7.88 -21.64
CA ASN A 105 4.49 7.88 -21.77
C ASN A 105 5.18 8.33 -20.47
N TRP A 106 4.57 9.27 -19.74
CA TRP A 106 5.08 9.73 -18.47
C TRP A 106 4.13 9.42 -17.32
N HIS A 107 4.71 9.00 -16.22
CA HIS A 107 4.04 8.75 -14.97
C HIS A 107 4.76 9.47 -13.85
N PHE A 108 4.04 10.36 -13.14
CA PHE A 108 4.55 11.14 -12.02
C PHE A 108 3.80 10.78 -10.76
N LYS A 109 4.53 10.47 -9.69
CA LYS A 109 3.95 10.22 -8.36
C LYS A 109 4.55 11.17 -7.34
N SER A 110 3.70 11.65 -6.46
CA SER A 110 4.17 12.33 -5.26
C SER A 110 3.46 11.82 -4.01
N ASN A 111 4.16 11.90 -2.88
CA ASN A 111 3.60 11.66 -1.56
C ASN A 111 4.24 12.67 -0.60
N LEU A 112 3.50 13.76 -0.37
CA LEU A 112 3.89 14.80 0.56
C LEU A 112 3.13 14.60 1.86
N ARG A 113 3.83 14.59 2.98
CA ARG A 113 3.23 14.30 4.28
C ARG A 113 3.79 15.20 5.35
N TYR A 114 2.89 15.77 6.12
CA TYR A 114 3.16 16.32 7.43
C TYR A 114 2.29 15.59 8.46
N HIS A 115 2.91 15.00 9.47
CA HIS A 115 2.23 14.37 10.59
C HIS A 115 2.82 14.88 11.89
N ASP A 116 1.96 15.35 12.78
CA ASP A 116 2.24 15.57 14.19
C ASP A 116 1.25 14.69 14.97
N PHE A 117 1.56 13.39 15.04
CA PHE A 117 0.66 12.37 15.56
C PHE A 117 1.42 11.35 16.41
N PRO A 118 0.86 10.94 17.56
CA PRO A 118 1.48 9.93 18.37
C PRO A 118 1.46 8.57 17.68
N ILE A 119 2.49 7.79 17.93
CA ILE A 119 2.60 6.40 17.46
C ILE A 119 2.91 5.46 18.63
N ASN A 120 2.42 4.23 18.54
CA ASN A 120 2.83 3.18 19.44
C ASN A 120 4.09 2.50 18.91
N PHE A 121 5.16 2.52 19.68
CA PHE A 121 6.39 1.79 19.42
C PHE A 121 6.42 0.51 20.23
N TYR A 122 6.48 -0.64 19.56
CA TYR A 122 6.40 -1.96 20.21
C TYR A 122 7.77 -2.63 20.40
N GLY A 123 8.87 -1.98 19.96
CA GLY A 123 10.21 -2.54 19.90
C GLY A 123 10.58 -3.02 18.48
N LEU A 124 11.72 -3.71 18.36
CA LEU A 124 12.26 -4.25 17.13
C LEU A 124 12.10 -5.77 17.08
N GLY A 125 11.98 -6.32 15.86
CA GLY A 125 11.81 -7.75 15.61
C GLY A 125 10.34 -8.20 15.61
N ASP A 126 10.16 -9.49 15.45
CA ASP A 126 8.86 -10.16 15.27
C ASP A 126 8.28 -10.76 16.57
N THR A 127 9.04 -10.71 17.68
CA THR A 127 8.66 -11.29 18.97
C THR A 127 8.13 -10.29 19.98
N THR A 128 8.09 -9.00 19.63
CA THR A 128 7.63 -7.90 20.50
C THR A 128 6.23 -8.13 21.06
N ARG A 129 5.94 -7.60 22.25
CA ARG A 129 4.64 -7.72 22.94
C ARG A 129 3.87 -6.40 22.90
N LYS A 130 2.53 -6.49 22.80
CA LYS A 130 1.66 -5.30 22.85
C LYS A 130 1.78 -4.56 24.19
N ALA A 131 1.90 -5.30 25.28
CA ALA A 131 2.05 -4.74 26.63
C ALA A 131 3.33 -3.93 26.83
N GLY A 132 4.37 -4.15 25.98
CA GLY A 132 5.60 -3.38 25.98
C GLY A 132 5.56 -2.08 25.16
N ALA A 133 4.41 -1.72 24.59
CA ALA A 133 4.31 -0.51 23.77
C ALA A 133 4.67 0.75 24.56
N THR A 134 5.40 1.66 23.93
CA THR A 134 5.62 3.03 24.42
C THR A 134 4.93 3.98 23.46
N LEU A 135 4.13 4.91 23.97
CA LEU A 135 3.52 5.97 23.18
C LEU A 135 4.56 7.07 22.94
N LEU A 136 4.84 7.33 21.65
CA LEU A 136 5.78 8.37 21.23
C LEU A 136 5.04 9.49 20.53
N ASP A 137 5.33 10.73 20.85
CA ASP A 137 5.07 11.86 19.96
C ASP A 137 5.97 11.72 18.76
N ASN A 138 5.40 11.91 17.58
CA ASN A 138 6.14 11.88 16.33
C ASN A 138 5.74 13.06 15.44
N LYS A 139 6.74 13.85 15.06
CA LYS A 139 6.62 14.83 13.98
C LYS A 139 7.36 14.30 12.77
N ARG A 140 6.64 14.17 11.65
CA ARG A 140 7.21 13.67 10.39
C ARG A 140 6.94 14.62 9.25
N TYR A 141 8.01 14.97 8.54
CA TYR A 141 7.97 15.58 7.23
C TYR A 141 8.45 14.56 6.20
N LYS A 142 7.68 14.36 5.15
CA LYS A 142 8.05 13.45 4.07
C LYS A 142 7.75 14.08 2.72
N VAL A 143 8.73 14.04 1.82
CA VAL A 143 8.60 14.40 0.41
C VAL A 143 9.11 13.22 -0.40
N GLN A 144 8.22 12.54 -1.12
CA GLN A 144 8.57 11.47 -2.04
C GLN A 144 8.09 11.83 -3.43
N LEU A 145 8.99 11.80 -4.40
CA LEU A 145 8.73 12.13 -5.80
C LEU A 145 9.26 10.98 -6.66
N GLU A 146 8.49 10.59 -7.66
CA GLU A 146 8.87 9.59 -8.66
C GLU A 146 8.50 10.14 -10.04
N ALA A 147 9.39 10.00 -11.01
CA ALA A 147 9.16 10.34 -12.40
C ALA A 147 9.61 9.16 -13.27
N GLU A 148 8.69 8.56 -14.00
CA GLU A 148 8.90 7.35 -14.77
C GLU A 148 8.50 7.59 -16.22
N HIS A 149 9.33 7.12 -17.15
CA HIS A 149 9.10 7.19 -18.59
C HIS A 149 8.94 5.79 -19.16
N ARG A 150 8.01 5.63 -20.10
CA ARG A 150 7.81 4.37 -20.83
C ARG A 150 8.99 4.13 -21.78
N ILE A 151 9.72 3.04 -21.54
CA ILE A 151 10.89 2.65 -22.35
C ILE A 151 10.55 1.65 -23.45
N GLY A 152 9.35 1.07 -23.42
CA GLY A 152 8.83 0.18 -24.46
C GLY A 152 7.71 -0.72 -23.96
N GLY A 153 6.68 -0.97 -24.77
CA GLY A 153 5.54 -1.82 -24.41
C GLY A 153 4.91 -1.44 -23.09
N HIS A 154 4.99 -2.33 -22.11
CA HIS A 154 4.47 -2.16 -20.76
C HIS A 154 5.55 -1.81 -19.70
N PHE A 155 6.77 -1.50 -20.15
CA PHE A 155 7.90 -1.22 -19.26
C PHE A 155 8.12 0.28 -19.07
N TYR A 156 8.35 0.67 -17.82
CA TYR A 156 8.71 2.02 -17.43
C TYR A 156 10.01 1.99 -16.61
N ALA A 157 10.82 3.00 -16.76
CA ALA A 157 11.99 3.25 -15.92
C ALA A 157 12.01 4.72 -15.49
N GLY A 158 12.55 5.00 -14.32
CA GLY A 158 12.52 6.34 -13.79
C GLY A 158 13.41 6.55 -12.59
N LEU A 159 13.32 7.75 -12.05
CA LEU A 159 14.06 8.18 -10.87
C LEU A 159 13.10 8.42 -9.71
N SER A 160 13.62 8.26 -8.50
CA SER A 160 12.91 8.54 -7.26
C SER A 160 13.75 9.40 -6.32
N LEU A 161 13.07 10.26 -5.58
CA LEU A 161 13.61 11.05 -4.49
C LEU A 161 12.73 10.86 -3.27
N LEU A 162 13.32 10.58 -2.13
CA LEU A 162 12.63 10.54 -0.84
C LEU A 162 13.42 11.35 0.17
N PHE A 163 12.86 12.46 0.62
CA PHE A 163 13.29 13.15 1.83
C PHE A 163 12.35 12.82 2.97
N GLN A 164 12.88 12.48 4.12
CA GLN A 164 12.11 12.24 5.34
C GLN A 164 12.87 12.79 6.54
N GLN A 165 12.16 13.53 7.38
CA GLN A 165 12.60 13.96 8.70
C GLN A 165 11.59 13.49 9.73
N ASP A 166 12.09 12.91 10.81
CA ASP A 166 11.30 12.46 11.97
C ASP A 166 11.89 13.04 13.24
N ASP A 167 11.01 13.46 14.16
CA ASP A 167 11.35 13.82 15.52
C ASP A 167 10.50 12.97 16.47
N TYR A 168 11.14 12.34 17.47
CA TYR A 168 10.48 11.44 18.41
C TYR A 168 10.71 11.88 19.86
N LYS A 169 9.64 11.79 20.67
CA LYS A 169 9.70 11.99 22.11
C LYS A 169 8.79 11.01 22.82
N ALA A 170 9.31 10.30 23.81
CA ALA A 170 8.46 9.45 24.65
C ALA A 170 7.53 10.32 25.51
N ARG A 171 6.23 10.05 25.47
CA ARG A 171 5.23 10.68 26.36
C ARG A 171 5.31 10.13 27.77
N GLU A 172 5.74 8.86 27.90
CA GLU A 172 5.78 8.14 29.17
C GLU A 172 7.14 7.46 29.35
N SER A 173 7.58 7.31 30.57
CA SER A 173 8.77 6.53 30.93
C SER A 173 8.51 5.01 30.97
N LYS A 174 7.33 4.56 30.50
CA LYS A 174 6.92 3.17 30.48
C LYS A 174 7.15 2.55 29.10
N GLY A 175 7.18 1.20 29.06
CA GLY A 175 7.34 0.41 27.84
C GLY A 175 8.79 0.22 27.46
N VAL A 176 9.03 -0.25 26.23
CA VAL A 176 10.36 -0.72 25.80
C VAL A 176 11.29 0.39 25.27
N TYR A 177 10.74 1.53 24.87
CA TYR A 177 11.53 2.58 24.22
C TYR A 177 12.56 3.24 25.13
N PRO A 178 12.27 3.59 26.41
CA PRO A 178 13.24 4.23 27.27
C PRO A 178 14.54 3.43 27.44
N ASP A 179 14.43 2.10 27.55
CA ASP A 179 15.53 1.20 27.85
C ASP A 179 16.27 0.67 26.60
N MET A 180 15.72 0.92 25.40
CA MET A 180 16.35 0.47 24.17
C MET A 180 17.43 1.43 23.67
N SER A 181 18.61 0.85 23.30
CA SER A 181 19.64 1.56 22.57
C SER A 181 19.31 1.56 21.08
N LEU A 182 18.66 2.62 20.59
CA LEU A 182 18.25 2.78 19.20
C LEU A 182 19.16 3.76 18.47
N VAL A 183 19.45 3.47 17.19
CA VAL A 183 20.14 4.42 16.31
C VAL A 183 19.21 5.60 16.06
N ASP A 184 19.71 6.81 16.27
CA ASP A 184 18.96 8.07 16.14
C ASP A 184 17.61 8.02 16.88
N LYS A 185 17.68 7.70 18.19
CA LYS A 185 16.51 7.48 19.04
C LYS A 185 15.52 8.65 19.00
N ASP A 186 16.02 9.88 19.01
CA ASP A 186 15.18 11.09 19.02
C ASP A 186 14.75 11.54 17.61
N GLY A 187 15.11 10.77 16.57
CA GLY A 187 14.80 11.08 15.18
C GLY A 187 16.00 11.56 14.38
N GLY A 188 15.73 12.10 13.21
CA GLY A 188 16.74 12.60 12.26
C GLY A 188 16.17 12.74 10.86
N HIS A 189 17.05 13.04 9.92
CA HIS A 189 16.67 13.18 8.50
C HIS A 189 17.44 12.21 7.61
N VAL A 190 16.83 11.88 6.48
CA VAL A 190 17.41 11.08 5.42
C VAL A 190 16.93 11.53 4.05
N THR A 191 17.83 11.48 3.08
CA THR A 191 17.49 11.71 1.66
C THR A 191 17.94 10.50 0.85
N PHE A 192 16.99 9.79 0.25
CA PHE A 192 17.26 8.71 -0.69
C PHE A 192 17.10 9.19 -2.12
N ILE A 193 18.04 8.85 -2.97
CA ILE A 193 17.97 8.99 -4.42
C ILE A 193 17.97 7.60 -5.02
N GLY A 194 17.06 7.31 -5.94
CA GLY A 194 16.90 5.96 -6.45
C GLY A 194 16.46 5.87 -7.89
N ALA A 195 16.48 4.64 -8.38
CA ALA A 195 15.95 4.25 -9.67
C ALA A 195 14.77 3.29 -9.50
N THR A 196 13.76 3.45 -10.36
CA THR A 196 12.54 2.64 -10.38
C THR A 196 12.41 1.94 -11.74
N GLY A 197 12.07 0.64 -11.70
CA GLY A 197 11.64 -0.12 -12.85
C GLY A 197 10.21 -0.63 -12.64
N ILE A 198 9.35 -0.51 -13.65
CA ILE A 198 7.95 -0.96 -13.59
C ILE A 198 7.61 -1.76 -14.84
N PHE A 199 6.88 -2.86 -14.65
CA PHE A 199 6.12 -3.55 -15.67
C PHE A 199 4.64 -3.44 -15.32
N ASP A 200 3.77 -2.94 -16.24
CA ASP A 200 2.35 -2.76 -15.98
C ASP A 200 1.48 -3.01 -17.22
N ASN A 201 0.87 -4.20 -17.29
CA ASN A 201 -0.09 -4.58 -18.32
C ASN A 201 -1.51 -4.80 -17.76
N ARG A 202 -1.85 -4.18 -16.61
CA ARG A 202 -3.18 -4.26 -16.03
C ARG A 202 -4.24 -3.64 -16.93
N ASP A 203 -5.45 -4.22 -16.89
CA ASP A 203 -6.63 -3.69 -17.59
C ASP A 203 -7.09 -2.34 -17.04
N ASN A 204 -6.93 -2.12 -15.74
CA ASN A 204 -7.24 -0.87 -15.06
C ASN A 204 -6.39 -0.74 -13.79
N GLN A 205 -5.91 0.45 -13.48
CA GLN A 205 -5.03 0.68 -12.33
C GLN A 205 -5.77 0.80 -11.00
N ASN A 206 -7.05 1.21 -11.01
CA ASN A 206 -7.84 1.50 -9.80
C ASN A 206 -8.56 0.26 -9.28
N TYR A 207 -9.27 -0.47 -10.15
CA TYR A 207 -9.90 -1.75 -9.83
C TYR A 207 -9.52 -2.76 -10.91
N THR A 208 -8.39 -3.40 -10.69
CA THR A 208 -7.78 -4.34 -11.64
C THR A 208 -8.53 -5.66 -11.62
N ARG A 209 -8.82 -6.20 -12.81
CA ARG A 209 -9.41 -7.52 -12.99
C ARG A 209 -8.45 -8.51 -13.65
N SER A 210 -7.56 -8.02 -14.49
CA SER A 210 -6.59 -8.85 -15.22
C SER A 210 -5.26 -8.12 -15.39
N GLY A 211 -4.19 -8.91 -15.53
CA GLY A 211 -2.86 -8.39 -15.79
C GLY A 211 -1.94 -8.41 -14.59
N THR A 212 -0.77 -7.87 -14.80
CA THR A 212 0.36 -7.91 -13.85
C THR A 212 0.94 -6.51 -13.69
N TRP A 213 1.32 -6.19 -12.48
CA TRP A 213 2.11 -5.02 -12.17
C TRP A 213 3.28 -5.43 -11.28
N VAL A 214 4.48 -5.09 -11.70
CA VAL A 214 5.72 -5.32 -10.94
C VAL A 214 6.43 -4.00 -10.81
N ARG A 215 6.90 -3.69 -9.60
CA ARG A 215 7.72 -2.51 -9.34
C ARG A 215 8.92 -2.90 -8.49
N LEU A 216 10.08 -2.42 -8.88
CA LEU A 216 11.31 -2.46 -8.10
C LEU A 216 11.88 -1.05 -8.01
N ASN A 217 12.11 -0.59 -6.80
CA ASN A 217 12.85 0.65 -6.53
C ASN A 217 14.08 0.30 -5.69
N ILE A 218 15.23 0.77 -6.14
CA ILE A 218 16.50 0.68 -5.39
C ILE A 218 16.99 2.11 -5.19
N SER A 219 17.19 2.49 -3.94
CA SER A 219 17.60 3.85 -3.58
C SER A 219 18.71 3.85 -2.54
N TYR A 220 19.54 4.89 -2.62
CA TYR A 220 20.70 5.09 -1.77
C TYR A 220 20.63 6.44 -1.08
N ALA A 221 20.95 6.48 0.18
CA ALA A 221 21.11 7.69 0.98
C ALA A 221 22.61 7.97 1.16
N PRO A 222 23.18 8.93 0.41
CA PRO A 222 24.60 9.25 0.51
C PRO A 222 24.93 10.06 1.78
N GLY A 223 26.12 9.87 2.34
CA GLY A 223 26.55 10.50 3.58
C GLY A 223 26.61 12.04 3.55
N PHE A 224 26.65 12.66 2.36
CA PHE A 224 26.59 14.12 2.22
C PHE A 224 25.16 14.71 2.27
N LEU A 225 24.11 13.88 2.12
CA LEU A 225 22.70 14.27 2.23
C LEU A 225 22.00 13.62 3.44
N SER A 226 22.67 12.70 4.13
CA SER A 226 22.07 11.90 5.19
C SER A 226 23.10 11.60 6.26
N LYS A 227 22.64 11.45 7.50
CA LYS A 227 23.52 11.13 8.64
C LYS A 227 24.20 9.77 8.52
N HIS A 228 23.55 8.82 7.84
CA HIS A 228 24.03 7.45 7.63
C HIS A 228 23.90 7.07 6.16
N GLU A 229 24.85 6.33 5.67
CA GLU A 229 24.78 5.71 4.35
C GLU A 229 23.90 4.48 4.40
N LEU A 230 22.81 4.51 3.61
CA LEU A 230 21.79 3.48 3.63
C LEU A 230 21.38 3.08 2.22
N TRP A 231 21.09 1.82 2.03
CA TRP A 231 20.40 1.30 0.85
C TRP A 231 18.99 0.90 1.22
N LYS A 232 18.03 1.25 0.36
CA LYS A 232 16.63 0.89 0.50
C LYS A 232 16.16 0.18 -0.76
N ILE A 233 15.54 -0.98 -0.58
CA ILE A 233 15.01 -1.81 -1.67
C ILE A 233 13.51 -2.00 -1.41
N ASP A 234 12.67 -1.59 -2.37
CA ASP A 234 11.23 -1.77 -2.33
C ASP A 234 10.80 -2.54 -3.58
N GLY A 235 10.36 -3.78 -3.40
CA GLY A 235 9.83 -4.65 -4.45
C GLY A 235 8.35 -4.94 -4.24
N GLN A 236 7.55 -4.91 -5.30
CA GLN A 236 6.15 -5.30 -5.25
C GLN A 236 5.73 -6.00 -6.55
N LEU A 237 4.96 -7.07 -6.41
CA LEU A 237 4.35 -7.82 -7.50
C LEU A 237 2.85 -7.89 -7.27
N ARG A 238 2.04 -7.55 -8.27
CA ARG A 238 0.59 -7.75 -8.28
C ARG A 238 0.21 -8.53 -9.52
N HIS A 239 -0.65 -9.52 -9.37
CA HIS A 239 -1.15 -10.31 -10.48
C HIS A 239 -2.64 -10.60 -10.31
N PHE A 240 -3.43 -10.43 -11.37
CA PHE A 240 -4.87 -10.55 -11.31
C PHE A 240 -5.37 -11.53 -12.37
N ILE A 241 -6.23 -12.45 -11.96
CA ILE A 241 -6.81 -13.49 -12.79
C ILE A 241 -8.33 -13.36 -12.76
N PRO A 242 -8.98 -13.02 -13.89
CA PRO A 242 -10.44 -13.07 -13.96
C PRO A 242 -10.91 -14.53 -13.96
N ILE A 243 -11.67 -14.90 -12.92
CA ILE A 243 -12.23 -16.26 -12.78
C ILE A 243 -13.56 -16.36 -13.50
N SER A 244 -14.34 -15.28 -13.50
CA SER A 244 -15.60 -15.15 -14.22
C SER A 244 -15.85 -13.70 -14.60
N PRO A 245 -16.92 -13.38 -15.38
CA PRO A 245 -17.31 -12.00 -15.66
C PRO A 245 -17.53 -11.15 -14.41
N LYS A 246 -17.83 -11.79 -13.25
CA LYS A 246 -18.11 -11.10 -11.99
C LYS A 246 -17.05 -11.33 -10.92
N SER A 247 -16.05 -12.19 -11.12
CA SER A 247 -15.08 -12.50 -10.08
C SER A 247 -13.65 -12.45 -10.55
N THR A 248 -12.77 -12.05 -9.63
CA THR A 248 -11.32 -11.91 -9.85
C THR A 248 -10.58 -12.41 -8.61
N VAL A 249 -9.46 -13.09 -8.83
CA VAL A 249 -8.48 -13.37 -7.79
C VAL A 249 -7.27 -12.48 -8.04
N GLY A 250 -6.87 -11.73 -7.02
CA GLY A 250 -5.66 -10.91 -7.02
C GLY A 250 -4.60 -11.48 -6.08
N PHE A 251 -3.35 -11.42 -6.50
CA PHE A 251 -2.16 -11.75 -5.72
C PHE A 251 -1.32 -10.49 -5.54
N ASN A 252 -0.80 -10.26 -4.34
CA ASN A 252 0.10 -9.16 -4.04
C ASN A 252 1.26 -9.66 -3.19
N GLY A 253 2.49 -9.52 -3.70
CA GLY A 253 3.73 -9.79 -2.98
C GLY A 253 4.48 -8.49 -2.71
N LEU A 254 5.05 -8.36 -1.52
CA LEU A 254 5.79 -7.17 -1.08
C LEU A 254 7.10 -7.59 -0.44
N PHE A 255 8.19 -6.91 -0.82
CA PHE A 255 9.48 -6.99 -0.17
C PHE A 255 10.02 -5.58 0.08
N ASN A 256 10.36 -5.28 1.32
CA ASN A 256 11.05 -4.05 1.70
C ASN A 256 12.30 -4.39 2.51
N SER A 257 13.37 -3.67 2.27
CA SER A 257 14.64 -3.89 2.94
C SER A 257 15.38 -2.57 3.15
N LEU A 258 15.97 -2.41 4.33
CA LEU A 258 16.88 -1.32 4.66
C LEU A 258 18.24 -1.90 5.04
N GLN A 259 19.30 -1.47 4.35
CA GLN A 259 20.65 -1.98 4.51
C GLN A 259 21.62 -0.85 4.86
N GLY A 260 22.58 -1.12 5.74
CA GLY A 260 23.59 -0.16 6.19
C GLY A 260 24.24 -0.59 7.50
N SER A 261 25.25 0.13 7.94
CA SER A 261 25.97 -0.17 9.19
C SER A 261 25.22 0.32 10.44
N ARG A 262 24.45 1.41 10.32
CA ARG A 262 23.66 2.03 11.39
C ARG A 262 22.25 2.31 10.88
N LEU A 263 21.29 1.52 11.33
CA LEU A 263 19.91 1.58 10.84
C LEU A 263 19.02 2.35 11.82
N PRO A 264 18.57 3.58 11.47
CA PRO A 264 17.61 4.31 12.27
C PRO A 264 16.30 3.53 12.38
N PHE A 265 15.79 3.37 13.60
CA PHE A 265 14.62 2.51 13.87
C PHE A 265 13.36 2.94 13.10
N TYR A 266 13.21 4.24 12.85
CA TYR A 266 12.05 4.82 12.18
C TYR A 266 12.05 4.67 10.66
N LEU A 267 13.18 4.23 10.08
CA LEU A 267 13.30 3.91 8.65
C LEU A 267 13.14 2.41 8.36
N LEU A 268 13.16 1.57 9.39
CA LEU A 268 13.02 0.12 9.22
C LEU A 268 11.65 -0.24 8.64
N PRO A 269 11.58 -1.21 7.73
CA PRO A 269 10.34 -1.80 7.28
C PRO A 269 9.42 -2.23 8.42
N GLU A 270 8.14 -1.95 8.29
CA GLU A 270 7.15 -2.23 9.32
C GLU A 270 5.95 -3.00 8.77
N MET A 271 5.49 -3.96 9.55
CA MET A 271 4.30 -4.78 9.27
C MET A 271 3.05 -4.14 9.88
N GLY A 272 1.95 -4.24 9.15
CA GLY A 272 0.62 -3.82 9.58
C GLY A 272 0.25 -2.44 9.04
N ASN A 273 -0.66 -2.45 8.07
CA ASN A 273 -1.30 -1.24 7.56
C ASN A 273 -2.61 -1.63 6.83
N ASP A 274 -3.27 -0.67 6.22
CA ASP A 274 -4.53 -0.87 5.49
C ASP A 274 -4.35 -1.54 4.09
N LEU A 275 -3.13 -1.70 3.60
CA LEU A 275 -2.84 -2.28 2.28
C LEU A 275 -2.34 -3.73 2.38
N MET A 276 -1.50 -4.03 3.37
CA MET A 276 -0.85 -5.33 3.55
C MET A 276 -0.84 -5.73 5.02
N MET A 277 -1.11 -7.01 5.33
CA MET A 277 -1.21 -7.52 6.70
C MET A 277 -2.25 -6.74 7.52
N ARG A 278 -3.43 -6.51 6.94
CA ARG A 278 -4.59 -5.92 7.62
C ARG A 278 -4.94 -6.77 8.85
N GLY A 279 -5.39 -6.13 9.94
CA GLY A 279 -5.64 -6.79 11.24
C GLY A 279 -4.50 -6.59 12.23
N TYR A 280 -3.32 -6.16 11.79
CA TYR A 280 -2.23 -5.73 12.66
C TYR A 280 -2.23 -4.22 12.82
N TYR A 281 -1.88 -3.74 14.02
CA TYR A 281 -1.64 -2.31 14.25
C TYR A 281 -0.47 -1.84 13.39
N THR A 282 -0.52 -0.62 12.92
CA THR A 282 0.56 -0.01 12.12
C THR A 282 1.87 -0.05 12.89
N GLY A 283 2.92 -0.60 12.27
CA GLY A 283 4.23 -0.75 12.90
C GLY A 283 4.27 -1.76 14.04
N ARG A 284 3.31 -2.70 14.11
CA ARG A 284 3.25 -3.72 15.17
C ARG A 284 4.53 -4.55 15.27
N TYR A 285 5.13 -4.84 14.13
CA TYR A 285 6.42 -5.48 14.02
C TYR A 285 7.29 -4.68 13.06
N ARG A 286 8.57 -4.54 13.39
CA ARG A 286 9.53 -3.72 12.65
C ARG A 286 10.90 -4.34 12.70
N ASP A 287 11.52 -4.54 11.53
CA ASP A 287 12.88 -5.05 11.43
C ASP A 287 13.52 -4.62 10.09
N GLN A 288 14.75 -5.03 9.87
CA GLN A 288 15.59 -4.68 8.71
C GLN A 288 14.94 -5.04 7.37
N ASN A 289 14.23 -6.16 7.31
CA ASN A 289 13.53 -6.65 6.13
C ASN A 289 12.06 -6.96 6.45
N TYR A 290 11.21 -6.80 5.45
CA TYR A 290 9.81 -7.18 5.49
C TYR A 290 9.43 -7.91 4.21
N LEU A 291 8.86 -9.10 4.33
CA LEU A 291 8.32 -9.90 3.24
C LEU A 291 6.88 -10.28 3.56
N ALA A 292 5.98 -10.06 2.61
CA ALA A 292 4.57 -10.45 2.76
C ALA A 292 3.95 -10.85 1.43
N GLY A 293 2.98 -11.76 1.50
CA GLY A 293 2.13 -12.15 0.39
C GLY A 293 0.66 -12.11 0.78
N GLN A 294 -0.20 -11.69 -0.14
CA GLN A 294 -1.65 -11.60 0.04
C GLN A 294 -2.36 -12.14 -1.18
N VAL A 295 -3.48 -12.82 -0.94
CA VAL A 295 -4.46 -13.25 -1.95
C VAL A 295 -5.79 -12.62 -1.60
N GLU A 296 -6.51 -12.10 -2.59
CA GLU A 296 -7.83 -11.51 -2.42
C GLU A 296 -8.76 -12.00 -3.53
N TYR A 297 -9.89 -12.58 -3.15
CA TYR A 297 -11.00 -12.88 -4.04
C TYR A 297 -12.00 -11.73 -4.01
N ARG A 298 -12.38 -11.23 -5.20
CA ARG A 298 -13.34 -10.13 -5.39
C ARG A 298 -14.54 -10.63 -6.19
N TYR A 299 -15.75 -10.33 -5.72
CA TYR A 299 -17.00 -10.66 -6.40
C TYR A 299 -17.82 -9.38 -6.63
N PHE A 300 -18.01 -9.02 -7.90
CA PHE A 300 -18.72 -7.82 -8.32
C PHE A 300 -20.24 -8.04 -8.25
N LEU A 301 -20.93 -7.11 -7.58
CA LEU A 301 -22.37 -7.06 -7.45
C LEU A 301 -22.89 -5.85 -8.23
N ASN A 302 -23.88 -6.09 -9.06
CA ASN A 302 -24.61 -5.04 -9.76
C ASN A 302 -26.09 -5.10 -9.36
N PRO A 303 -26.46 -4.67 -8.16
CA PRO A 303 -27.85 -4.61 -7.74
C PRO A 303 -28.56 -3.57 -8.60
N LYS A 304 -29.61 -3.98 -9.31
CA LYS A 304 -30.46 -3.07 -10.09
C LYS A 304 -31.46 -2.31 -9.20
N ILE A 305 -30.99 -1.89 -8.02
CA ILE A 305 -31.82 -1.18 -7.03
C ILE A 305 -31.41 0.30 -7.08
N PRO A 306 -32.23 1.18 -7.66
CA PRO A 306 -31.93 2.61 -7.65
C PRO A 306 -32.09 3.17 -6.23
N ILE A 307 -31.14 3.96 -5.80
CA ILE A 307 -31.25 4.79 -4.60
C ILE A 307 -31.68 6.18 -5.06
N ASN A 308 -32.90 6.59 -4.63
CA ASN A 308 -33.45 7.91 -4.90
C ASN A 308 -33.74 8.56 -3.54
N ILE A 309 -32.77 9.27 -2.99
CA ILE A 309 -32.90 9.99 -1.72
C ILE A 309 -32.60 11.46 -1.98
N TRP A 310 -33.62 12.29 -1.89
CA TRP A 310 -33.55 13.74 -2.07
C TRP A 310 -32.85 14.11 -3.40
N PHE A 311 -31.65 14.69 -3.40
CA PHE A 311 -30.88 15.03 -4.61
C PHE A 311 -29.95 13.91 -5.10
N VAL A 312 -29.90 12.78 -4.40
CA VAL A 312 -29.02 11.63 -4.75
C VAL A 312 -29.85 10.64 -5.56
N HIS A 313 -29.54 10.51 -6.85
CA HIS A 313 -30.10 9.51 -7.77
C HIS A 313 -28.94 8.66 -8.30
N MET A 314 -28.82 7.42 -7.80
CA MET A 314 -27.71 6.54 -8.19
C MET A 314 -28.14 5.07 -8.23
N GLN A 315 -27.46 4.29 -9.07
CA GLN A 315 -27.52 2.82 -9.01
C GLN A 315 -26.18 2.33 -8.43
N PRO A 316 -26.12 2.06 -7.12
CA PRO A 316 -24.85 1.73 -6.50
C PRO A 316 -24.32 0.39 -6.99
N LYS A 317 -23.04 0.35 -7.35
CA LYS A 317 -22.31 -0.89 -7.65
C LYS A 317 -21.38 -1.21 -6.50
N PHE A 318 -21.35 -2.49 -6.15
CA PHE A 318 -20.54 -2.99 -5.05
C PHE A 318 -19.67 -4.15 -5.50
N ALA A 319 -18.64 -4.44 -4.73
CA ALA A 319 -17.97 -5.73 -4.76
C ALA A 319 -17.76 -6.23 -3.33
N LEU A 320 -17.84 -7.53 -3.14
CA LEU A 320 -17.43 -8.20 -1.92
C LEU A 320 -16.01 -8.70 -2.10
N ALA A 321 -15.23 -8.68 -1.03
CA ALA A 321 -13.89 -9.23 -1.02
C ALA A 321 -13.67 -10.13 0.19
N ALA A 322 -12.92 -11.21 -0.02
CA ALA A 322 -12.35 -12.06 1.01
C ALA A 322 -10.85 -12.16 0.76
N PHE A 323 -10.04 -12.01 1.80
CA PHE A 323 -8.60 -12.00 1.65
C PHE A 323 -7.88 -12.75 2.76
N GLY A 324 -6.71 -13.27 2.40
CA GLY A 324 -5.75 -13.86 3.30
C GLY A 324 -4.35 -13.38 2.97
N ALA A 325 -3.53 -13.19 3.98
CA ALA A 325 -2.15 -12.76 3.84
C ALA A 325 -1.24 -13.46 4.85
N SER A 326 0.03 -13.51 4.53
CA SER A 326 1.07 -13.96 5.43
C SER A 326 2.31 -13.09 5.24
N GLY A 327 2.98 -12.71 6.34
CA GLY A 327 4.15 -11.85 6.28
C GLY A 327 5.04 -11.95 7.51
N ALA A 328 6.31 -11.56 7.34
CA ALA A 328 7.31 -11.56 8.38
C ALA A 328 8.22 -10.34 8.28
N VAL A 329 8.62 -9.82 9.43
CA VAL A 329 9.79 -8.94 9.54
C VAL A 329 10.96 -9.74 10.09
N PHE A 330 12.17 -9.46 9.62
CA PHE A 330 13.36 -10.22 10.00
C PHE A 330 14.63 -9.41 9.75
N ASN A 331 15.71 -9.78 10.41
CA ASN A 331 17.03 -9.25 10.12
C ASN A 331 17.82 -10.18 9.18
N ASN A 332 18.96 -9.72 8.65
CA ASN A 332 19.76 -10.48 7.69
C ASN A 332 20.35 -11.79 8.24
N LYS A 333 20.37 -11.97 9.55
CA LYS A 333 20.96 -13.14 10.20
C LYS A 333 19.95 -14.25 10.47
N ASN A 334 18.66 -13.89 10.55
CA ASN A 334 17.64 -14.83 11.03
C ASN A 334 16.33 -14.67 10.27
N ILE A 335 16.14 -15.51 9.27
CA ILE A 335 14.85 -15.71 8.60
C ILE A 335 14.38 -17.14 8.84
N ALA A 336 13.18 -17.32 9.38
CA ALA A 336 12.56 -18.61 9.58
C ALA A 336 11.08 -18.58 9.20
N MET A 337 10.54 -19.71 8.72
CA MET A 337 9.12 -19.84 8.38
C MET A 337 8.21 -19.62 9.59
N SER A 338 8.69 -19.90 10.81
CA SER A 338 7.98 -19.63 12.07
C SER A 338 7.71 -18.15 12.35
N HIS A 339 8.43 -17.25 11.68
CA HIS A 339 8.26 -15.79 11.81
C HIS A 339 7.09 -15.25 11.00
N PHE A 340 6.57 -16.05 10.03
CA PHE A 340 5.45 -15.63 9.22
C PHE A 340 4.14 -15.63 10.03
N LYS A 341 3.44 -14.50 9.97
CA LYS A 341 2.22 -14.25 10.73
C LYS A 341 1.02 -14.21 9.79
N PRO A 342 -0.13 -14.81 10.16
CA PRO A 342 -1.32 -14.82 9.33
C PRO A 342 -2.13 -13.52 9.47
N SER A 343 -2.80 -13.11 8.40
CA SER A 343 -3.85 -12.10 8.38
C SER A 343 -4.96 -12.57 7.44
N TYR A 344 -6.22 -12.32 7.78
CA TYR A 344 -7.36 -12.63 6.94
C TYR A 344 -8.52 -11.69 7.24
N GLY A 345 -9.45 -11.55 6.31
CA GLY A 345 -10.58 -10.67 6.50
C GLY A 345 -11.57 -10.68 5.34
N LEU A 346 -12.59 -9.86 5.54
CA LEU A 346 -13.66 -9.62 4.57
C LEU A 346 -13.81 -8.12 4.34
N GLY A 347 -14.37 -7.75 3.18
CA GLY A 347 -14.59 -6.35 2.90
C GLY A 347 -15.64 -6.10 1.83
N VAL A 348 -16.06 -4.84 1.77
CA VAL A 348 -17.00 -4.33 0.78
C VAL A 348 -16.32 -3.19 0.03
N ARG A 349 -16.60 -3.11 -1.26
CA ARG A 349 -16.18 -2.02 -2.16
C ARG A 349 -17.43 -1.34 -2.69
N TRP A 350 -17.44 -0.04 -2.65
CA TRP A 350 -18.44 0.78 -3.30
C TRP A 350 -17.78 1.58 -4.42
N PHE A 351 -18.30 1.43 -5.65
CA PHE A 351 -17.82 2.20 -6.81
C PHE A 351 -18.52 3.56 -6.81
N TYR A 352 -17.80 4.60 -6.41
CA TYR A 352 -18.30 5.98 -6.43
C TYR A 352 -18.04 6.68 -7.76
N ASP A 353 -17.06 6.21 -8.55
CA ASP A 353 -16.81 6.60 -9.93
C ASP A 353 -16.61 5.32 -10.77
N GLU A 354 -17.64 4.94 -11.49
CA GLU A 354 -17.66 3.73 -12.29
C GLU A 354 -16.77 3.84 -13.52
N GLY A 355 -16.66 5.03 -14.12
CA GLY A 355 -15.88 5.27 -15.33
C GLY A 355 -14.39 5.07 -15.08
N ALA A 356 -13.88 5.64 -14.01
CA ALA A 356 -12.50 5.48 -13.59
C ALA A 356 -12.29 4.21 -12.71
N ARG A 357 -13.36 3.46 -12.39
CA ARG A 357 -13.36 2.31 -11.46
C ARG A 357 -12.79 2.66 -10.09
N LEU A 358 -13.12 3.84 -9.58
CA LEU A 358 -12.68 4.28 -8.26
C LEU A 358 -13.62 3.75 -7.18
N THR A 359 -13.02 3.18 -6.14
CA THR A 359 -13.74 2.50 -5.07
C THR A 359 -13.46 3.13 -3.70
N MET A 360 -14.46 3.10 -2.85
CA MET A 360 -14.32 3.22 -1.40
C MET A 360 -14.37 1.81 -0.80
N ARG A 361 -13.40 1.49 0.02
CA ARG A 361 -13.19 0.18 0.61
C ARG A 361 -13.45 0.22 2.11
N ILE A 362 -14.23 -0.76 2.58
CA ILE A 362 -14.42 -1.03 4.01
C ILE A 362 -14.01 -2.48 4.24
N ASP A 363 -12.96 -2.70 5.03
CA ASP A 363 -12.45 -4.03 5.37
C ASP A 363 -12.46 -4.24 6.88
N TYR A 364 -12.82 -5.45 7.30
CA TYR A 364 -12.56 -5.92 8.64
C TYR A 364 -11.60 -7.11 8.59
N ALA A 365 -10.53 -7.05 9.37
CA ALA A 365 -9.46 -8.03 9.33
C ALA A 365 -9.02 -8.48 10.71
N TRP A 366 -8.52 -9.71 10.76
CA TRP A 366 -7.95 -10.34 11.94
C TRP A 366 -6.49 -10.71 11.69
N GLY A 367 -5.65 -10.44 12.66
CA GLY A 367 -4.27 -10.90 12.74
C GLY A 367 -4.13 -12.12 13.66
N GLU A 368 -2.92 -12.36 14.13
CA GLU A 368 -2.61 -13.45 15.04
C GLU A 368 -3.26 -13.27 16.43
N LYS A 369 -3.44 -14.38 17.13
CA LYS A 369 -3.72 -14.43 18.58
C LYS A 369 -2.48 -14.98 19.28
N ARG A 370 -1.82 -14.15 20.07
CA ARG A 370 -0.68 -14.59 20.88
C ARG A 370 -1.16 -15.01 22.27
N SER A 371 -0.41 -15.92 22.90
CA SER A 371 -0.67 -16.32 24.28
C SER A 371 -0.57 -15.11 25.23
N GLY A 372 -1.60 -14.90 26.06
CA GLY A 372 -1.71 -13.77 26.97
C GLY A 372 -2.11 -12.44 26.32
N GLU A 373 -2.41 -12.40 25.02
CA GLU A 373 -2.89 -11.21 24.31
C GLU A 373 -4.24 -11.47 23.63
N GLN A 374 -5.05 -10.44 23.51
CA GLN A 374 -6.24 -10.49 22.67
C GLN A 374 -5.84 -10.60 21.19
N ARG A 375 -6.68 -11.26 20.37
CA ARG A 375 -6.49 -11.31 18.92
C ARG A 375 -6.45 -9.89 18.37
N GLN A 376 -5.47 -9.62 17.52
CA GLN A 376 -5.42 -8.36 16.80
C GLN A 376 -6.50 -8.32 15.73
N SER A 377 -7.16 -7.19 15.59
CA SER A 377 -8.17 -6.95 14.54
C SER A 377 -8.23 -5.45 14.23
N GLY A 378 -8.77 -5.12 13.06
CA GLY A 378 -8.94 -3.73 12.65
C GLY A 378 -10.05 -3.55 11.63
N LEU A 379 -10.72 -2.41 11.70
CA LEU A 379 -11.62 -1.89 10.69
C LEU A 379 -10.87 -0.84 9.88
N TYR A 380 -10.93 -0.96 8.55
CA TYR A 380 -10.22 -0.07 7.62
C TYR A 380 -11.20 0.56 6.66
N LEU A 381 -11.19 1.88 6.60
CA LEU A 381 -11.89 2.67 5.61
C LEU A 381 -10.84 3.36 4.73
N SER A 382 -10.87 3.11 3.43
CA SER A 382 -9.89 3.67 2.49
C SER A 382 -10.52 4.02 1.15
N LEU A 383 -9.97 5.04 0.51
CA LEU A 383 -10.21 5.33 -0.90
C LEU A 383 -9.22 4.50 -1.74
N ALA A 384 -9.71 3.84 -2.76
CA ALA A 384 -9.01 2.88 -3.62
C ALA A 384 -8.81 1.47 -3.01
N GLU A 385 -8.39 0.55 -3.85
CA GLU A 385 -8.13 -0.84 -3.50
C GLU A 385 -6.84 -1.00 -2.67
N ALA A 386 -6.69 -2.14 -2.01
CA ALA A 386 -5.48 -2.47 -1.27
C ALA A 386 -4.30 -2.74 -2.21
N PHE A 387 -4.59 -3.24 -3.43
CA PHE A 387 -3.60 -3.49 -4.49
C PHE A 387 -4.26 -3.69 -5.84
#